data_f2aaf669b783497756f3c878a17cb1ec
#
_entry.id   f2aaf669b783497756f3c878a17cb1ec
#
_cell.length_a   1.000
_cell.length_b   1.000
_cell.length_c   1.000
_cell.angle_alpha   90.00
_cell.angle_beta   90.00
_cell.angle_gamma   90.00
#
_symmetry.space_group_name_H-M   'P 1'
#
loop_
_entity.id
_entity.type
_entity.pdbx_description
1 polymer ?
#
loop_
_entity_poly.entity_id
_entity_poly.type
_entity_poly.pdbx_seq_one_letter_code
_entity_poly.pdbx_strand_id
1 'polypeptide(L)'
;MNSIAMRFPKGRKKALTLSYDDGVEQDIKLISIMKEYGLKGTFNLNSGEYAPEGKVYEPGTIHRRMSKDMVTKVYKESGFEVAEHTLNHPFISDLPENICNYQICEDRKNLEEQFGCLVRGMAYPYGVFNDMVVECLKNNGIAYARTVWSSYNFEIPRDWLRLRPTCHHDDPKLDELTDRFLNEEPGRNPWLFYLWGHAYEFEEKDNWDRITDFAKKTGNREEIWYCTNIEVYDYVKAYESLQFSFDAGIVKNPSALTVWFALDGKEFSIAPGEMMVLKNCL
;
A
#
# COMPACT_ATOMS: atom_id res chain seq x y z
N MET A 1 -30.73 8.94 13.25
CA MET A 1 -29.34 9.44 13.16
C MET A 1 -28.81 8.95 11.82
N ASN A 2 -28.42 9.84 10.91
CA ASN A 2 -28.01 9.46 9.57
C ASN A 2 -26.74 8.61 9.60
N SER A 3 -26.68 7.57 8.79
CA SER A 3 -25.56 6.64 8.70
C SER A 3 -24.70 6.98 7.49
N ILE A 4 -23.52 7.56 7.73
CA ILE A 4 -22.55 7.89 6.67
C ILE A 4 -21.48 6.80 6.63
N ALA A 5 -21.16 6.29 5.45
CA ALA A 5 -20.14 5.26 5.25
C ALA A 5 -19.29 5.55 4.01
N MET A 6 -17.99 5.32 4.11
CA MET A 6 -17.07 5.44 2.97
C MET A 6 -17.41 4.43 1.88
N ARG A 7 -17.18 4.83 0.63
CA ARG A 7 -17.06 3.94 -0.53
C ARG A 7 -15.76 4.25 -1.23
N PHE A 8 -15.14 3.24 -1.81
CA PHE A 8 -14.00 3.43 -2.70
C PHE A 8 -14.45 3.99 -4.06
N PRO A 9 -13.51 4.41 -4.92
CA PRO A 9 -13.85 4.97 -6.23
C PRO A 9 -14.86 4.12 -7.02
N LYS A 10 -15.85 4.79 -7.61
CA LYS A 10 -17.00 4.21 -8.32
C LYS A 10 -17.98 3.44 -7.42
N GLY A 11 -18.06 3.82 -6.12
CA GLY A 11 -18.99 3.18 -5.17
C GLY A 11 -18.55 1.81 -4.63
N ARG A 12 -17.33 1.37 -4.96
CA ARG A 12 -16.84 0.05 -4.55
C ARG A 12 -16.72 -0.09 -3.04
N LYS A 13 -16.93 -1.31 -2.57
CA LYS A 13 -16.80 -1.66 -1.14
C LYS A 13 -15.55 -2.48 -0.84
N LYS A 14 -14.79 -2.89 -1.85
CA LYS A 14 -13.59 -3.70 -1.71
C LYS A 14 -12.41 -3.03 -2.38
N ALA A 15 -11.25 -3.03 -1.72
CA ALA A 15 -9.97 -2.60 -2.28
C ALA A 15 -8.90 -3.66 -2.03
N LEU A 16 -7.95 -3.77 -2.94
CA LEU A 16 -6.82 -4.69 -2.86
C LEU A 16 -5.53 -3.94 -3.15
N THR A 17 -4.54 -4.07 -2.27
CA THR A 17 -3.18 -3.57 -2.46
C THR A 17 -2.15 -4.64 -2.13
N LEU A 18 -1.03 -4.61 -2.81
CA LEU A 18 0.13 -5.47 -2.56
C LEU A 18 1.32 -4.62 -2.13
N SER A 19 2.21 -5.17 -1.31
CA SER A 19 3.42 -4.48 -0.83
C SER A 19 4.58 -5.47 -0.79
N TYR A 20 5.63 -5.20 -1.57
CA TYR A 20 6.80 -6.08 -1.68
C TYR A 20 8.09 -5.33 -1.39
N ASP A 21 9.07 -6.01 -0.77
CA ASP A 21 10.25 -5.38 -0.21
C ASP A 21 11.52 -5.75 -1.00
N ASP A 22 12.59 -4.97 -0.74
CA ASP A 22 13.97 -5.24 -1.05
C ASP A 22 14.48 -4.87 -2.45
N GLY A 23 13.66 -4.72 -3.46
CA GLY A 23 14.12 -4.36 -4.80
C GLY A 23 15.00 -5.45 -5.45
N VAL A 24 14.49 -6.67 -5.46
CA VAL A 24 15.19 -7.87 -5.95
C VAL A 24 14.84 -8.20 -7.41
N GLU A 25 15.70 -8.98 -8.10
CA GLU A 25 15.48 -9.38 -9.49
C GLU A 25 14.14 -10.12 -9.70
N GLN A 26 13.68 -10.86 -8.68
CA GLN A 26 12.43 -11.60 -8.71
C GLN A 26 11.19 -10.68 -8.82
N ASP A 27 11.31 -9.40 -8.46
CA ASP A 27 10.23 -8.43 -8.65
C ASP A 27 9.84 -8.26 -10.12
N ILE A 28 10.75 -8.50 -11.05
CA ILE A 28 10.46 -8.45 -12.50
C ILE A 28 9.36 -9.46 -12.86
N LYS A 29 9.46 -10.70 -12.36
CA LYS A 29 8.44 -11.73 -12.59
C LYS A 29 7.14 -11.41 -11.85
N LEU A 30 7.24 -10.95 -10.61
CA LEU A 30 6.08 -10.54 -9.82
C LEU A 30 5.30 -9.40 -10.51
N ILE A 31 6.00 -8.36 -10.98
CA ILE A 31 5.40 -7.25 -11.73
C ILE A 31 4.69 -7.74 -12.99
N SER A 32 5.27 -8.71 -13.70
CA SER A 32 4.63 -9.30 -14.88
C SER A 32 3.31 -9.97 -14.52
N ILE A 33 3.27 -10.76 -13.44
CA ILE A 33 2.05 -11.40 -12.93
C ILE A 33 1.04 -10.33 -12.51
N MET A 34 1.46 -9.32 -11.74
CA MET A 34 0.56 -8.26 -11.28
C MET A 34 -0.08 -7.50 -12.45
N LYS A 35 0.70 -7.19 -13.50
CA LYS A 35 0.20 -6.52 -14.72
C LYS A 35 -0.78 -7.39 -15.49
N GLU A 36 -0.52 -8.69 -15.65
CA GLU A 36 -1.41 -9.63 -16.36
C GLU A 36 -2.80 -9.67 -15.72
N TYR A 37 -2.87 -9.64 -14.39
CA TYR A 37 -4.13 -9.71 -13.66
C TYR A 37 -4.67 -8.34 -13.19
N GLY A 38 -4.10 -7.22 -13.67
CA GLY A 38 -4.58 -5.87 -13.36
C GLY A 38 -4.42 -5.48 -11.88
N LEU A 39 -3.51 -6.12 -11.15
CA LEU A 39 -3.22 -5.79 -9.76
C LEU A 39 -2.34 -4.55 -9.67
N LYS A 40 -2.45 -3.82 -8.56
CA LYS A 40 -1.57 -2.70 -8.18
C LYS A 40 -0.90 -2.97 -6.84
N GLY A 41 0.19 -2.26 -6.58
CA GLY A 41 0.90 -2.37 -5.31
C GLY A 41 2.08 -1.41 -5.21
N THR A 42 2.85 -1.60 -4.17
CA THR A 42 3.96 -0.77 -3.73
C THR A 42 5.21 -1.62 -3.58
N PHE A 43 6.34 -1.12 -4.02
CA PHE A 43 7.65 -1.73 -3.83
C PHE A 43 8.48 -0.85 -2.89
N ASN A 44 8.90 -1.44 -1.77
CA ASN A 44 9.66 -0.75 -0.73
C ASN A 44 11.15 -1.01 -0.95
N LEU A 45 11.92 0.04 -1.23
CA LEU A 45 13.29 -0.04 -1.72
C LEU A 45 14.28 0.52 -0.72
N ASN A 46 15.48 -0.05 -0.70
CA ASN A 46 16.64 0.46 0.06
C ASN A 46 17.63 1.07 -0.92
N SER A 47 17.70 2.38 -1.01
CA SER A 47 18.55 3.04 -2.00
C SER A 47 20.06 2.89 -1.73
N GLY A 48 20.45 2.52 -0.53
CA GLY A 48 21.83 2.23 -0.14
C GLY A 48 22.27 0.77 -0.36
N GLU A 49 21.34 -0.12 -0.76
CA GLU A 49 21.59 -1.57 -0.89
C GLU A 49 21.54 -2.06 -2.33
N TYR A 50 21.60 -1.16 -3.32
CA TYR A 50 21.64 -1.57 -4.72
C TYR A 50 22.89 -2.38 -5.02
N ALA A 51 22.75 -3.42 -5.84
CA ALA A 51 23.90 -4.15 -6.35
C ALA A 51 24.77 -3.23 -7.24
N PRO A 52 26.09 -3.43 -7.28
CA PRO A 52 26.94 -2.77 -8.27
C PRO A 52 26.47 -3.07 -9.69
N GLU A 53 26.63 -2.09 -10.59
CA GLU A 53 26.30 -2.28 -12.01
C GLU A 53 27.08 -3.47 -12.61
N GLY A 54 26.38 -4.30 -13.37
CA GLY A 54 26.95 -5.50 -13.97
C GLY A 54 27.21 -6.65 -12.98
N LYS A 55 26.69 -6.59 -11.76
CA LYS A 55 26.77 -7.70 -10.79
C LYS A 55 26.18 -8.97 -11.39
N VAL A 56 26.99 -10.03 -11.39
CA VAL A 56 26.55 -11.39 -11.72
C VAL A 56 26.53 -12.18 -10.41
N TYR A 57 25.40 -12.78 -10.11
CA TYR A 57 25.24 -13.60 -8.92
C TYR A 57 25.66 -15.05 -9.20
N GLU A 58 26.24 -15.69 -8.19
CA GLU A 58 26.57 -17.11 -8.26
C GLU A 58 25.30 -17.94 -8.43
N PRO A 59 25.37 -19.06 -9.19
CA PRO A 59 24.25 -19.97 -9.32
C PRO A 59 23.69 -20.42 -7.96
N GLY A 60 22.37 -20.33 -7.78
CA GLY A 60 21.68 -20.68 -6.53
C GLY A 60 21.58 -19.54 -5.51
N THR A 61 22.10 -18.33 -5.79
CA THR A 61 21.85 -17.16 -4.98
C THR A 61 20.38 -16.78 -5.08
N ILE A 62 19.64 -16.81 -3.98
CA ILE A 62 18.22 -16.48 -3.94
C ILE A 62 18.00 -14.96 -3.85
N HIS A 63 18.50 -14.31 -2.81
CA HIS A 63 18.31 -12.88 -2.58
C HIS A 63 19.24 -12.06 -3.49
N ARG A 64 18.71 -11.59 -4.64
CA ARG A 64 19.48 -10.86 -5.66
C ARG A 64 18.98 -9.43 -5.79
N ARG A 65 19.64 -8.50 -5.12
CA ARG A 65 19.37 -7.07 -5.26
C ARG A 65 19.64 -6.60 -6.69
N MET A 66 18.77 -5.75 -7.22
CA MET A 66 18.99 -5.10 -8.52
C MET A 66 19.98 -3.95 -8.40
N SER A 67 20.70 -3.65 -9.50
CA SER A 67 21.48 -2.42 -9.59
C SER A 67 20.57 -1.19 -9.71
N LYS A 68 21.12 0.01 -9.47
CA LYS A 68 20.36 1.27 -9.55
C LYS A 68 19.68 1.46 -10.90
N ASP A 69 20.38 1.14 -12.00
CA ASP A 69 19.84 1.26 -13.36
C ASP A 69 18.70 0.26 -13.60
N MET A 70 18.84 -0.99 -13.12
CA MET A 70 17.78 -2.00 -13.19
C MET A 70 16.55 -1.57 -12.39
N VAL A 71 16.72 -1.12 -11.15
CA VAL A 71 15.65 -0.60 -10.29
C VAL A 71 14.91 0.55 -10.99
N THR A 72 15.65 1.51 -11.56
CA THR A 72 15.05 2.61 -12.30
C THR A 72 14.21 2.10 -13.48
N LYS A 73 14.77 1.19 -14.27
CA LYS A 73 14.10 0.64 -15.46
C LYS A 73 12.85 -0.20 -15.11
N VAL A 74 12.90 -0.94 -14.02
CA VAL A 74 11.81 -1.85 -13.62
C VAL A 74 10.61 -1.09 -13.05
N TYR A 75 10.88 -0.08 -12.19
CA TYR A 75 9.78 0.59 -11.48
C TYR A 75 9.33 1.90 -12.11
N LYS A 76 10.24 2.64 -12.80
CA LYS A 76 9.88 3.90 -13.45
C LYS A 76 8.81 3.64 -14.52
N GLU A 77 7.73 4.38 -14.48
CA GLU A 77 6.60 4.23 -15.40
C GLU A 77 5.90 2.84 -15.34
N SER A 78 6.19 2.07 -14.29
CA SER A 78 5.55 0.76 -14.11
C SER A 78 4.05 0.84 -13.78
N GLY A 79 3.63 1.96 -13.19
CA GLY A 79 2.30 2.16 -12.62
C GLY A 79 2.19 1.68 -11.16
N PHE A 80 3.28 1.19 -10.59
CA PHE A 80 3.41 0.82 -9.17
C PHE A 80 4.01 1.97 -8.36
N GLU A 81 3.72 2.01 -7.06
CA GLU A 81 4.32 2.94 -6.12
C GLU A 81 5.73 2.45 -5.74
N VAL A 82 6.65 3.39 -5.63
CA VAL A 82 7.92 3.20 -4.93
C VAL A 82 7.81 3.86 -3.56
N ALA A 83 8.12 3.11 -2.52
CA ALA A 83 8.19 3.53 -1.13
C ALA A 83 9.57 3.23 -0.54
N GLU A 84 9.89 3.83 0.60
CA GLU A 84 11.17 3.60 1.26
C GLU A 84 11.17 2.33 2.12
N HIS A 85 12.38 1.81 2.36
CA HIS A 85 12.64 0.68 3.26
C HIS A 85 13.88 0.93 4.11
N THR A 86 14.17 2.20 4.42
CA THR A 86 15.42 2.74 4.97
C THR A 86 16.64 2.58 4.04
N LEU A 87 17.64 3.42 4.26
CA LEU A 87 18.83 3.46 3.38
C LEU A 87 19.55 2.10 3.28
N ASN A 88 19.82 1.46 4.44
CA ASN A 88 20.66 0.26 4.53
C ASN A 88 20.01 -0.90 5.30
N HIS A 89 18.68 -0.93 5.39
CA HIS A 89 17.93 -2.02 6.02
C HIS A 89 18.38 -2.38 7.46
N PRO A 90 18.59 -1.41 8.38
CA PRO A 90 19.01 -1.71 9.75
C PRO A 90 17.83 -2.12 10.64
N PHE A 91 18.13 -2.67 11.82
CA PHE A 91 17.16 -2.70 12.94
C PHE A 91 16.95 -1.27 13.44
N ILE A 92 16.03 -0.55 12.79
CA ILE A 92 15.86 0.90 12.95
C ILE A 92 15.49 1.31 14.38
N SER A 93 14.82 0.43 15.14
CA SER A 93 14.47 0.65 16.56
C SER A 93 15.67 0.70 17.49
N ASP A 94 16.82 0.16 17.07
CA ASP A 94 18.03 0.04 17.88
C ASP A 94 19.00 1.21 17.62
N LEU A 95 18.66 2.07 16.65
CA LEU A 95 19.49 3.20 16.28
C LEU A 95 19.23 4.44 17.16
N PRO A 96 20.25 5.26 17.41
CA PRO A 96 20.04 6.61 17.93
C PRO A 96 19.17 7.45 16.99
N GLU A 97 18.40 8.38 17.53
CA GLU A 97 17.44 9.20 16.79
C GLU A 97 18.04 9.89 15.56
N ASN A 98 19.23 10.46 15.68
CA ASN A 98 19.91 11.14 14.57
C ASN A 98 20.28 10.17 13.43
N ILE A 99 20.64 8.93 13.74
CA ILE A 99 20.93 7.90 12.74
C ILE A 99 19.64 7.36 12.14
N CYS A 100 18.60 7.17 12.96
CA CYS A 100 17.25 6.82 12.46
C CYS A 100 16.76 7.86 11.45
N ASN A 101 16.82 9.16 11.79
CA ASN A 101 16.47 10.24 10.86
C ASN A 101 17.30 10.20 9.57
N TYR A 102 18.61 9.97 9.67
CA TYR A 102 19.48 9.85 8.49
C TYR A 102 19.04 8.70 7.57
N GLN A 103 18.75 7.52 8.13
CA GLN A 103 18.31 6.35 7.38
C GLN A 103 17.01 6.62 6.60
N ILE A 104 16.06 7.33 7.19
CA ILE A 104 14.77 7.69 6.58
C ILE A 104 14.96 8.80 5.55
N CYS A 105 15.56 9.94 5.95
CA CYS A 105 15.70 11.11 5.08
C CYS A 105 16.52 10.82 3.82
N GLU A 106 17.65 10.13 3.97
CA GLU A 106 18.55 9.89 2.84
C GLU A 106 17.96 8.88 1.86
N ASP A 107 17.29 7.82 2.36
CA ASP A 107 16.59 6.87 1.49
C ASP A 107 15.48 7.57 0.71
N ARG A 108 14.59 8.29 1.42
CA ARG A 108 13.53 9.08 0.80
C ARG A 108 14.05 10.02 -0.28
N LYS A 109 15.07 10.82 0.03
CA LYS A 109 15.69 11.78 -0.90
C LYS A 109 16.23 11.08 -2.14
N ASN A 110 16.98 9.99 -1.96
CA ASN A 110 17.57 9.25 -3.07
C ASN A 110 16.50 8.68 -4.01
N LEU A 111 15.40 8.13 -3.45
CA LEU A 111 14.30 7.61 -4.22
C LEU A 111 13.51 8.73 -4.93
N GLU A 112 13.26 9.86 -4.26
CA GLU A 112 12.61 11.02 -4.88
C GLU A 112 13.42 11.59 -6.05
N GLU A 113 14.75 11.70 -5.90
CA GLU A 113 15.66 12.13 -6.98
C GLU A 113 15.68 11.11 -8.14
N GLN A 114 15.70 9.81 -7.83
CA GLN A 114 15.76 8.74 -8.83
C GLN A 114 14.47 8.62 -9.66
N PHE A 115 13.31 8.73 -9.03
CA PHE A 115 12.02 8.48 -9.66
C PHE A 115 11.26 9.76 -10.07
N GLY A 116 11.65 10.91 -9.54
CA GLY A 116 11.01 12.19 -9.81
C GLY A 116 9.57 12.29 -9.25
N CYS A 117 9.32 11.62 -8.12
CA CYS A 117 8.01 11.59 -7.45
C CYS A 117 8.17 11.80 -5.93
N LEU A 118 7.08 12.12 -5.24
CA LEU A 118 7.08 12.17 -3.78
C LEU A 118 7.04 10.74 -3.20
N VAL A 119 7.98 10.43 -2.32
CA VAL A 119 8.01 9.17 -1.57
C VAL A 119 7.48 9.43 -0.17
N ARG A 120 6.30 8.89 0.14
CA ARG A 120 5.58 9.13 1.40
C ARG A 120 5.20 7.87 2.14
N GLY A 121 5.59 6.71 1.62
CA GLY A 121 5.34 5.40 2.20
C GLY A 121 6.60 4.73 2.67
N MET A 122 6.44 3.82 3.64
CA MET A 122 7.53 3.01 4.19
C MET A 122 7.04 1.60 4.54
N ALA A 123 7.96 0.63 4.48
CA ALA A 123 7.85 -0.62 5.21
C ALA A 123 8.99 -0.69 6.25
N TYR A 124 8.69 -1.13 7.47
CA TYR A 124 9.72 -1.27 8.50
C TYR A 124 10.62 -2.47 8.22
N PRO A 125 11.96 -2.29 8.10
CA PRO A 125 12.90 -3.42 8.08
C PRO A 125 12.66 -4.36 9.27
N TYR A 126 12.58 -5.67 9.02
CA TYR A 126 12.26 -6.69 10.03
C TYR A 126 10.93 -6.47 10.77
N GLY A 127 10.13 -5.48 10.39
CA GLY A 127 8.90 -5.11 11.07
C GLY A 127 9.09 -4.42 12.43
N VAL A 128 10.31 -4.04 12.79
CA VAL A 128 10.62 -3.46 14.11
C VAL A 128 10.54 -1.93 14.10
N PHE A 129 9.95 -1.38 15.15
CA PHE A 129 9.84 0.07 15.38
C PHE A 129 9.59 0.36 16.85
N ASN A 130 9.74 1.62 17.24
CA ASN A 130 9.35 2.16 18.54
C ASN A 130 8.76 3.57 18.36
N ASP A 131 8.36 4.22 19.44
CA ASP A 131 7.73 5.55 19.35
C ASP A 131 8.68 6.63 18.81
N MET A 132 9.99 6.55 19.11
CA MET A 132 11.00 7.44 18.54
C MET A 132 11.04 7.32 17.02
N VAL A 133 11.05 6.10 16.48
CA VAL A 133 11.03 5.84 15.01
C VAL A 133 9.75 6.41 14.38
N VAL A 134 8.60 6.24 15.03
CA VAL A 134 7.33 6.78 14.53
C VAL A 134 7.36 8.32 14.50
N GLU A 135 7.95 8.98 15.50
CA GLU A 135 8.13 10.45 15.48
C GLU A 135 9.11 10.88 14.37
N CYS A 136 10.19 10.14 14.15
CA CYS A 136 11.09 10.38 13.01
C CYS A 136 10.32 10.33 11.67
N LEU A 137 9.47 9.32 11.46
CA LEU A 137 8.66 9.20 10.24
C LEU A 137 7.72 10.39 10.05
N LYS A 138 7.01 10.81 11.10
CA LYS A 138 6.13 12.00 11.07
C LYS A 138 6.89 13.26 10.70
N ASN A 139 8.04 13.50 11.34
CA ASN A 139 8.89 14.66 11.11
C ASN A 139 9.45 14.67 9.68
N ASN A 140 9.62 13.51 9.08
CA ASN A 140 10.08 13.33 7.71
C ASN A 140 8.94 13.21 6.69
N GLY A 141 7.69 13.48 7.08
CA GLY A 141 6.55 13.53 6.16
C GLY A 141 6.13 12.18 5.58
N ILE A 142 6.46 11.08 6.25
CA ILE A 142 5.99 9.75 5.88
C ILE A 142 4.52 9.61 6.30
N ALA A 143 3.69 9.22 5.36
CA ALA A 143 2.24 9.15 5.52
C ALA A 143 1.77 7.81 6.10
N TYR A 144 2.43 6.71 5.70
CA TYR A 144 2.15 5.39 6.23
C TYR A 144 3.43 4.56 6.37
N ALA A 145 3.41 3.61 7.32
CA ALA A 145 4.50 2.65 7.50
C ALA A 145 3.93 1.26 7.84
N ARG A 146 4.23 0.26 6.99
CA ARG A 146 3.75 -1.12 7.12
C ARG A 146 4.60 -1.91 8.10
N THR A 147 3.93 -2.61 9.00
CA THR A 147 4.50 -3.61 9.90
C THR A 147 4.38 -5.01 9.29
N VAL A 148 4.97 -6.03 9.96
CA VAL A 148 4.86 -7.45 9.55
C VAL A 148 3.72 -8.19 10.24
N TRP A 149 2.98 -7.55 11.13
CA TRP A 149 1.97 -8.22 11.96
C TRP A 149 0.65 -8.37 11.23
N SER A 150 0.30 -9.60 10.85
CA SER A 150 -0.97 -9.91 10.21
C SER A 150 -2.16 -9.50 11.08
N SER A 151 -3.12 -8.80 10.49
CA SER A 151 -4.38 -8.42 11.14
C SER A 151 -5.45 -9.49 11.00
N TYR A 152 -5.37 -10.31 9.95
CA TYR A 152 -6.37 -11.31 9.53
C TYR A 152 -7.78 -10.73 9.32
N ASN A 153 -7.86 -9.43 9.05
CA ASN A 153 -9.11 -8.75 8.75
C ASN A 153 -8.93 -7.76 7.59
N PHE A 154 -10.01 -7.10 7.19
CA PHE A 154 -10.05 -6.17 6.07
C PHE A 154 -10.42 -4.76 6.50
N GLU A 155 -10.24 -4.42 7.77
CA GLU A 155 -10.55 -3.09 8.28
C GLU A 155 -9.60 -2.04 7.70
N ILE A 156 -10.15 -0.85 7.43
CA ILE A 156 -9.35 0.31 7.06
C ILE A 156 -8.45 0.70 8.24
N PRO A 157 -7.12 0.84 8.03
CA PRO A 157 -6.20 1.21 9.08
C PRO A 157 -6.57 2.54 9.75
N ARG A 158 -6.44 2.59 11.07
CA ARG A 158 -6.59 3.83 11.87
C ARG A 158 -5.25 4.47 12.21
N ASP A 159 -4.24 3.65 12.49
CA ASP A 159 -2.84 4.08 12.71
C ASP A 159 -2.01 3.73 11.48
N TRP A 160 -1.84 4.71 10.62
CA TRP A 160 -1.15 4.55 9.35
C TRP A 160 0.36 4.36 9.50
N LEU A 161 0.96 4.86 10.59
CA LEU A 161 2.38 4.66 10.89
C LEU A 161 2.66 3.34 11.63
N ARG A 162 1.62 2.57 11.97
CA ARG A 162 1.70 1.21 12.51
C ARG A 162 0.75 0.30 11.74
N LEU A 163 0.75 0.44 10.40
CA LEU A 163 -0.17 -0.24 9.51
C LEU A 163 0.08 -1.76 9.54
N ARG A 164 -0.96 -2.49 9.88
CA ARG A 164 -0.96 -3.96 9.90
C ARG A 164 -1.55 -4.48 8.59
N PRO A 165 -0.80 -5.27 7.80
CA PRO A 165 -1.33 -5.92 6.60
C PRO A 165 -2.39 -6.97 6.96
N THR A 166 -3.17 -7.41 5.97
CA THR A 166 -4.10 -8.54 6.16
C THR A 166 -3.31 -9.79 6.48
N CYS A 167 -2.35 -10.16 5.64
CA CYS A 167 -1.43 -11.28 5.89
C CYS A 167 -0.19 -11.20 4.99
N HIS A 168 0.81 -12.02 5.29
CA HIS A 168 1.92 -12.33 4.40
C HIS A 168 1.46 -13.26 3.27
N HIS A 169 2.11 -13.24 2.12
CA HIS A 169 1.72 -14.09 0.99
C HIS A 169 1.89 -15.60 1.27
N ASP A 170 2.79 -15.96 2.20
CA ASP A 170 2.97 -17.34 2.63
C ASP A 170 2.16 -17.73 3.87
N ASP A 171 1.32 -16.84 4.37
CA ASP A 171 0.46 -17.14 5.50
C ASP A 171 -0.49 -18.31 5.15
N PRO A 172 -0.58 -19.36 6.00
CA PRO A 172 -1.46 -20.51 5.74
C PRO A 172 -2.94 -20.13 5.61
N LYS A 173 -3.34 -18.94 6.11
CA LYS A 173 -4.71 -18.43 5.99
C LYS A 173 -4.97 -17.65 4.71
N LEU A 174 -3.98 -17.50 3.81
CA LEU A 174 -4.16 -16.69 2.59
C LEU A 174 -5.37 -17.13 1.78
N ASP A 175 -5.54 -18.42 1.54
CA ASP A 175 -6.67 -18.95 0.75
C ASP A 175 -8.01 -18.70 1.43
N GLU A 176 -8.13 -18.98 2.73
CA GLU A 176 -9.32 -18.68 3.53
C GLU A 176 -9.68 -17.20 3.49
N LEU A 177 -8.69 -16.33 3.70
CA LEU A 177 -8.88 -14.87 3.67
C LEU A 177 -9.28 -14.40 2.27
N THR A 178 -8.69 -14.97 1.23
CA THR A 178 -9.03 -14.66 -0.16
C THR A 178 -10.47 -15.05 -0.47
N ASP A 179 -10.86 -16.27 -0.11
CA ASP A 179 -12.22 -16.77 -0.35
C ASP A 179 -13.26 -15.95 0.43
N ARG A 180 -12.96 -15.58 1.68
CA ARG A 180 -13.81 -14.69 2.47
C ARG A 180 -13.92 -13.29 1.84
N PHE A 181 -12.80 -12.70 1.43
CA PHE A 181 -12.79 -11.39 0.78
C PHE A 181 -13.61 -11.36 -0.51
N LEU A 182 -13.57 -12.43 -1.29
CA LEU A 182 -14.30 -12.52 -2.57
C LEU A 182 -15.78 -12.81 -2.38
N ASN A 183 -16.13 -13.73 -1.49
CA ASN A 183 -17.48 -14.30 -1.41
C ASN A 183 -18.38 -13.65 -0.35
N GLU A 184 -17.82 -12.97 0.65
CA GLU A 184 -18.60 -12.25 1.64
C GLU A 184 -18.76 -10.77 1.24
N GLU A 185 -19.86 -10.16 1.70
CA GLU A 185 -20.10 -8.75 1.47
C GLU A 185 -19.64 -7.90 2.66
N PRO A 186 -18.90 -6.81 2.42
CA PRO A 186 -18.64 -5.82 3.45
C PRO A 186 -19.96 -5.26 3.99
N GLY A 187 -20.05 -5.13 5.29
CA GLY A 187 -21.18 -4.51 5.94
C GLY A 187 -21.26 -3.00 5.64
N ARG A 188 -21.34 -2.18 6.68
CA ARG A 188 -21.37 -0.72 6.54
C ARG A 188 -20.08 -0.15 5.96
N ASN A 189 -18.93 -0.59 6.49
CA ASN A 189 -17.60 -0.09 6.13
C ASN A 189 -16.98 -0.93 5.00
N PRO A 190 -16.26 -0.33 4.07
CA PRO A 190 -15.59 -1.05 3.02
C PRO A 190 -14.38 -1.85 3.54
N TRP A 191 -13.92 -2.81 2.76
CA TRP A 191 -12.84 -3.71 3.06
C TRP A 191 -11.58 -3.40 2.26
N LEU A 192 -10.42 -3.48 2.91
CA LEU A 192 -9.10 -3.43 2.31
C LEU A 192 -8.38 -4.75 2.53
N PHE A 193 -8.08 -5.48 1.46
CA PHE A 193 -7.13 -6.59 1.50
C PHE A 193 -5.73 -6.05 1.26
N TYR A 194 -4.82 -6.22 2.20
CA TYR A 194 -3.44 -5.79 2.13
C TYR A 194 -2.52 -7.00 2.21
N LEU A 195 -2.01 -7.48 1.07
CA LEU A 195 -1.05 -8.58 0.97
C LEU A 195 0.38 -8.04 0.97
N TRP A 196 1.31 -8.74 1.62
CA TRP A 196 2.72 -8.33 1.60
C TRP A 196 3.66 -9.54 1.54
N GLY A 197 4.94 -9.29 1.24
CA GLY A 197 6.00 -10.30 1.25
C GLY A 197 7.26 -9.83 0.53
N HIS A 198 8.11 -10.79 0.17
CA HIS A 198 9.32 -10.58 -0.62
C HIS A 198 9.28 -11.49 -1.84
N ALA A 199 9.55 -10.95 -3.04
CA ALA A 199 9.41 -11.73 -4.27
C ALA A 199 10.42 -12.88 -4.38
N TYR A 200 11.58 -12.77 -3.72
CA TYR A 200 12.58 -13.83 -3.70
C TYR A 200 12.11 -15.11 -2.99
N GLU A 201 11.16 -14.99 -2.06
CA GLU A 201 10.62 -16.14 -1.31
C GLU A 201 9.87 -17.13 -2.21
N PHE A 202 9.26 -16.66 -3.31
CA PHE A 202 8.61 -17.53 -4.29
C PHE A 202 9.63 -18.40 -5.05
N GLU A 203 10.83 -17.88 -5.30
CA GLU A 203 11.92 -18.65 -5.90
C GLU A 203 12.55 -19.59 -4.88
N GLU A 204 12.78 -19.12 -3.65
CA GLU A 204 13.35 -19.91 -2.55
C GLU A 204 12.51 -21.15 -2.24
N LYS A 205 11.19 -21.01 -2.26
CA LYS A 205 10.23 -22.07 -1.92
C LYS A 205 9.69 -22.81 -3.14
N ASP A 206 10.12 -22.43 -4.35
CA ASP A 206 9.62 -22.98 -5.62
C ASP A 206 8.07 -22.95 -5.69
N ASN A 207 7.45 -21.84 -5.27
CA ASN A 207 6.00 -21.73 -5.12
C ASN A 207 5.38 -20.50 -5.82
N TRP A 208 5.87 -20.11 -7.00
CA TRP A 208 5.32 -19.00 -7.80
C TRP A 208 3.83 -19.15 -8.14
N ASP A 209 3.32 -20.36 -8.15
CA ASP A 209 1.90 -20.68 -8.34
C ASP A 209 1.05 -20.05 -7.23
N ARG A 210 1.56 -19.92 -6.00
CA ARG A 210 0.84 -19.31 -4.89
C ARG A 210 0.37 -17.87 -5.20
N ILE A 211 1.28 -17.01 -5.65
CA ILE A 211 0.92 -15.63 -6.02
C ILE A 211 0.16 -15.58 -7.35
N THR A 212 0.46 -16.48 -8.28
CA THR A 212 -0.25 -16.56 -9.56
C THR A 212 -1.71 -16.97 -9.36
N ASP A 213 -1.99 -17.94 -8.50
CA ASP A 213 -3.35 -18.37 -8.18
C ASP A 213 -4.12 -17.31 -7.38
N PHE A 214 -3.46 -16.63 -6.44
CA PHE A 214 -4.04 -15.46 -5.80
C PHE A 214 -4.42 -14.38 -6.81
N ALA A 215 -3.51 -14.05 -7.74
CA ALA A 215 -3.74 -13.06 -8.78
C ALA A 215 -4.89 -13.47 -9.74
N LYS A 216 -4.97 -14.74 -10.15
CA LYS A 216 -6.08 -15.27 -10.95
C LYS A 216 -7.42 -15.15 -10.24
N LYS A 217 -7.47 -15.49 -8.95
CA LYS A 217 -8.70 -15.42 -8.14
C LYS A 217 -9.19 -13.98 -7.95
N THR A 218 -8.27 -13.05 -7.68
CA THR A 218 -8.59 -11.68 -7.22
C THR A 218 -8.49 -10.63 -8.31
N GLY A 219 -7.81 -10.89 -9.43
CA GLY A 219 -7.52 -9.90 -10.46
C GLY A 219 -8.68 -9.62 -11.42
N ASN A 220 -8.64 -8.47 -12.09
CA ASN A 220 -9.56 -8.03 -13.15
C ASN A 220 -11.06 -8.07 -12.76
N ARG A 221 -11.39 -7.79 -11.49
CA ARG A 221 -12.76 -7.75 -10.97
C ARG A 221 -13.25 -6.30 -10.85
N GLU A 222 -14.41 -6.00 -11.42
CA GLU A 222 -14.97 -4.65 -11.43
C GLU A 222 -15.33 -4.13 -10.03
N GLU A 223 -15.73 -5.03 -9.12
CA GLU A 223 -16.12 -4.72 -7.74
C GLU A 223 -14.93 -4.40 -6.81
N ILE A 224 -13.68 -4.65 -7.25
CA ILE A 224 -12.47 -4.40 -6.46
C ILE A 224 -11.74 -3.17 -7.00
N TRP A 225 -11.37 -2.27 -6.11
CA TRP A 225 -10.44 -1.20 -6.42
C TRP A 225 -9.00 -1.66 -6.18
N TYR A 226 -8.24 -1.82 -7.27
CA TYR A 226 -6.80 -2.08 -7.18
C TYR A 226 -6.06 -0.77 -7.04
N CYS A 227 -5.22 -0.67 -6.03
CA CYS A 227 -4.58 0.58 -5.64
C CYS A 227 -3.18 0.33 -5.05
N THR A 228 -2.37 1.37 -5.04
CA THR A 228 -1.13 1.40 -4.29
C THR A 228 -1.42 1.78 -2.83
N ASN A 229 -0.43 1.64 -1.96
CA ASN A 229 -0.62 1.95 -0.55
C ASN A 229 -0.88 3.45 -0.32
N ILE A 230 -0.17 4.32 -1.05
CA ILE A 230 -0.39 5.76 -0.95
C ILE A 230 -1.75 6.19 -1.54
N GLU A 231 -2.22 5.54 -2.61
CA GLU A 231 -3.55 5.80 -3.16
C GLU A 231 -4.65 5.51 -2.12
N VAL A 232 -4.53 4.40 -1.36
CA VAL A 232 -5.47 4.10 -0.26
C VAL A 232 -5.41 5.17 0.82
N TYR A 233 -4.20 5.50 1.29
CA TYR A 233 -4.02 6.52 2.32
C TYR A 233 -4.64 7.85 1.90
N ASP A 234 -4.28 8.36 0.73
CA ASP A 234 -4.76 9.65 0.24
C ASP A 234 -6.28 9.65 0.05
N TYR A 235 -6.85 8.54 -0.42
CA TYR A 235 -8.29 8.40 -0.57
C TYR A 235 -9.04 8.40 0.78
N VAL A 236 -8.53 7.65 1.75
CA VAL A 236 -9.12 7.62 3.10
C VAL A 236 -9.04 9.01 3.74
N LYS A 237 -7.92 9.72 3.59
CA LYS A 237 -7.75 11.09 4.10
C LYS A 237 -8.68 12.09 3.38
N ALA A 238 -8.88 11.93 2.08
CA ALA A 238 -9.86 12.72 1.34
C ALA A 238 -11.30 12.49 1.88
N TYR A 239 -11.69 11.23 2.13
CA TYR A 239 -12.97 10.93 2.75
C TYR A 239 -13.10 11.52 4.18
N GLU A 240 -12.07 11.36 5.01
CA GLU A 240 -12.04 11.91 6.37
C GLU A 240 -12.12 13.44 6.41
N SER A 241 -11.70 14.12 5.34
CA SER A 241 -11.75 15.57 5.22
C SER A 241 -13.14 16.11 4.84
N LEU A 242 -14.10 15.26 4.44
CA LEU A 242 -15.45 15.69 4.10
C LEU A 242 -16.10 16.44 5.25
N GLN A 243 -16.71 17.59 4.92
CA GLN A 243 -17.38 18.46 5.87
C GLN A 243 -18.91 18.34 5.70
N PHE A 244 -19.59 17.82 6.72
CA PHE A 244 -21.04 17.69 6.72
C PHE A 244 -21.69 18.77 7.57
N SER A 245 -22.85 19.30 7.13
CA SER A 245 -23.75 20.07 8.01
C SER A 245 -24.21 19.21 9.19
N PHE A 246 -24.68 19.86 10.27
CA PHE A 246 -25.14 19.18 11.49
C PHE A 246 -26.16 18.08 11.23
N ASP A 247 -27.05 18.28 10.28
CA ASP A 247 -28.10 17.34 9.90
C ASP A 247 -27.74 16.46 8.69
N ALA A 248 -26.45 16.48 8.28
CA ALA A 248 -25.95 15.81 7.09
C ALA A 248 -26.66 16.16 5.77
N GLY A 249 -27.41 17.26 5.76
CA GLY A 249 -28.14 17.71 4.58
C GLY A 249 -27.29 18.44 3.54
N ILE A 250 -26.05 18.82 3.89
CA ILE A 250 -25.08 19.47 3.01
C ILE A 250 -23.72 18.80 3.25
N VAL A 251 -22.97 18.56 2.19
CA VAL A 251 -21.59 18.07 2.25
C VAL A 251 -20.68 18.92 1.35
N LYS A 252 -19.46 19.18 1.83
CA LYS A 252 -18.38 19.82 1.07
C LYS A 252 -17.17 18.90 1.02
N ASN A 253 -16.58 18.78 -0.15
CA ASN A 253 -15.31 18.08 -0.36
C ASN A 253 -14.15 19.10 -0.50
N PRO A 254 -13.31 19.30 0.51
CA PRO A 254 -12.16 20.20 0.42
C PRO A 254 -10.92 19.56 -0.24
N SER A 255 -10.97 18.25 -0.54
CA SER A 255 -9.84 17.51 -1.08
C SER A 255 -9.67 17.68 -2.60
N ALA A 256 -8.54 17.14 -3.11
CA ALA A 256 -8.25 17.12 -4.55
C ALA A 256 -8.80 15.86 -5.27
N LEU A 257 -9.46 14.95 -4.55
CA LEU A 257 -9.98 13.69 -5.08
C LEU A 257 -11.51 13.71 -5.14
N THR A 258 -12.10 13.05 -6.14
CA THR A 258 -13.52 12.70 -6.08
C THR A 258 -13.74 11.66 -5.00
N VAL A 259 -14.61 11.95 -4.05
CA VAL A 259 -14.89 11.06 -2.90
C VAL A 259 -16.27 10.43 -3.04
N TRP A 260 -16.35 9.13 -2.78
CA TRP A 260 -17.57 8.35 -2.80
C TRP A 260 -17.99 7.97 -1.38
N PHE A 261 -19.27 8.08 -1.08
CA PHE A 261 -19.83 7.74 0.22
C PHE A 261 -21.27 7.27 0.10
N ALA A 262 -21.77 6.62 1.13
CA ALA A 262 -23.19 6.31 1.25
C ALA A 262 -23.77 7.08 2.44
N LEU A 263 -24.98 7.61 2.27
CA LEU A 263 -25.81 8.21 3.31
C LEU A 263 -27.13 7.45 3.37
N ASP A 264 -27.38 6.80 4.51
CA ASP A 264 -28.57 5.95 4.74
C ASP A 264 -28.79 4.90 3.63
N GLY A 265 -27.67 4.32 3.15
CA GLY A 265 -27.65 3.29 2.12
C GLY A 265 -27.66 3.79 0.67
N LYS A 266 -27.92 5.08 0.44
CA LYS A 266 -27.86 5.69 -0.90
C LYS A 266 -26.45 6.19 -1.20
N GLU A 267 -25.93 5.86 -2.38
CA GLU A 267 -24.56 6.21 -2.79
C GLU A 267 -24.50 7.59 -3.47
N PHE A 268 -23.44 8.31 -3.15
CA PHE A 268 -23.09 9.62 -3.66
C PHE A 268 -21.63 9.70 -4.04
N SER A 269 -21.31 10.60 -4.97
CA SER A 269 -19.94 11.04 -5.24
C SER A 269 -19.90 12.54 -5.24
N ILE A 270 -18.80 13.12 -4.74
CA ILE A 270 -18.60 14.56 -4.67
C ILE A 270 -17.23 14.92 -5.25
N ALA A 271 -17.21 15.82 -6.22
CA ALA A 271 -15.98 16.22 -6.91
C ALA A 271 -15.08 17.11 -6.01
N PRO A 272 -13.79 17.29 -6.38
CA PRO A 272 -12.89 18.19 -5.69
C PRO A 272 -13.47 19.61 -5.55
N GLY A 273 -13.44 20.17 -4.35
CA GLY A 273 -13.91 21.52 -4.06
C GLY A 273 -15.44 21.71 -4.07
N GLU A 274 -16.20 20.70 -4.48
CA GLU A 274 -17.67 20.76 -4.62
C GLU A 274 -18.37 20.85 -3.25
N MET A 275 -19.53 21.52 -3.26
CA MET A 275 -20.51 21.50 -2.18
C MET A 275 -21.84 20.98 -2.74
N MET A 276 -22.42 19.99 -2.08
CA MET A 276 -23.67 19.30 -2.51
C MET A 276 -24.74 19.39 -1.45
N VAL A 277 -26.00 19.66 -1.85
CA VAL A 277 -27.19 19.61 -1.01
C VAL A 277 -27.83 18.23 -1.15
N LEU A 278 -27.83 17.46 -0.06
CA LEU A 278 -28.32 16.07 -0.02
C LEU A 278 -29.81 15.97 0.31
N LYS A 279 -30.39 16.98 0.97
CA LYS A 279 -31.81 16.98 1.40
C LYS A 279 -32.83 16.76 0.27
N ASN A 280 -32.48 17.15 -0.95
CA ASN A 280 -33.34 16.97 -2.12
C ASN A 280 -33.11 15.61 -2.81
N CYS A 281 -32.20 14.80 -2.28
CA CYS A 281 -31.78 13.52 -2.85
C CYS A 281 -32.15 12.34 -1.95
N LEU A 282 -32.64 12.58 -0.74
CA LEU A 282 -33.18 11.59 0.21
C LEU A 282 -34.69 11.48 0.01
#